data_00f577a8ad4ef6dfd9809a178adabbec
#
_entry.id   00f577a8ad4ef6dfd9809a178adabbec
#
_cell.length_a   1.000
_cell.length_b   1.000
_cell.length_c   1.000
_cell.angle_alpha   90.00
_cell.angle_beta   90.00
_cell.angle_gamma   90.00
#
_symmetry.space_group_name_H-M   'P 1'
#
loop_
_entity.id
_entity.type
_entity.pdbx_description
1 polymer ?
#
loop_
_entity_poly.entity_id
_entity_poly.type
_entity_poly.pdbx_seq_one_letter_code
_entity_poly.pdbx_strand_id
1 'polypeptide(L)'
;MAVEEREQLSADDLAARVRPIRVVLVDTSHPGNIGAAARAMKTMCLERLWLVRPARFPSAEASARASGAADLLHGAGVCDTLEEALRGCGFVVGASARQRSLPWPLLAPRACAERAVAEAAGGEVALLFGNEQSGLSNEELKHCHALVQIPTNPAYGSLNLAMAVQVLSYEIMVAAGGETRLPAEREAPLATAEVMDDFFGHLERALVQGEFLDPANPRHLM
;
A
#
# COMPACT_ATOMS: atom_id res chain seq x y z
N MET A 1 -31.18 5.74 -16.06
CA MET A 1 -30.16 6.59 -15.38
C MET A 1 -28.83 6.25 -16.01
N ALA A 2 -28.22 7.19 -16.72
CA ALA A 2 -26.91 6.99 -17.31
C ALA A 2 -25.88 6.85 -16.18
N VAL A 3 -25.17 5.75 -16.14
CA VAL A 3 -23.96 5.60 -15.32
C VAL A 3 -22.96 6.56 -15.97
N GLU A 4 -22.66 7.69 -15.33
CA GLU A 4 -21.54 8.54 -15.74
C GLU A 4 -20.29 7.65 -15.74
N GLU A 5 -19.74 7.42 -16.93
CA GLU A 5 -18.42 6.82 -17.09
C GLU A 5 -17.41 7.78 -16.42
N ARG A 6 -17.05 7.49 -15.18
CA ARG A 6 -15.91 8.17 -14.56
C ARG A 6 -14.68 7.80 -15.36
N GLU A 7 -14.07 8.79 -15.98
CA GLU A 7 -12.81 8.67 -16.70
C GLU A 7 -11.76 8.14 -15.73
N GLN A 8 -11.14 7.02 -16.06
CA GLN A 8 -10.13 6.40 -15.20
C GLN A 8 -8.91 7.32 -15.15
N LEU A 9 -8.50 7.73 -13.95
CA LEU A 9 -7.32 8.57 -13.76
C LEU A 9 -6.06 7.86 -14.27
N SER A 10 -5.19 8.59 -14.93
CA SER A 10 -3.87 8.09 -15.30
C SER A 10 -3.00 7.85 -14.07
N ALA A 11 -1.92 7.08 -14.21
CA ALA A 11 -0.94 6.90 -13.14
C ALA A 11 -0.33 8.23 -12.70
N ASP A 12 -0.13 9.17 -13.63
CA ASP A 12 0.41 10.50 -13.34
C ASP A 12 -0.58 11.37 -12.55
N ASP A 13 -1.90 11.27 -12.84
CA ASP A 13 -2.93 11.98 -12.09
C ASP A 13 -3.04 11.46 -10.66
N LEU A 14 -2.98 10.13 -10.49
CA LEU A 14 -2.96 9.50 -9.17
C LEU A 14 -1.73 9.91 -8.38
N ALA A 15 -0.55 9.84 -8.99
CA ALA A 15 0.71 10.26 -8.37
C ALA A 15 0.66 11.74 -7.96
N ALA A 16 0.09 12.63 -8.80
CA ALA A 16 -0.05 14.05 -8.49
C ALA A 16 -0.93 14.28 -7.24
N ARG A 17 -2.03 13.53 -7.09
CA ARG A 17 -2.95 13.64 -5.93
C ARG A 17 -2.33 13.19 -4.63
N VAL A 18 -1.47 12.15 -4.66
CA VAL A 18 -0.84 11.59 -3.45
C VAL A 18 0.56 12.13 -3.19
N ARG A 19 1.15 12.89 -4.12
CA ARG A 19 2.50 13.47 -3.98
C ARG A 19 2.72 14.26 -2.69
N PRO A 20 1.75 15.04 -2.14
CA PRO A 20 1.95 15.74 -0.88
C PRO A 20 2.00 14.81 0.34
N ILE A 21 1.66 13.53 0.18
CA ILE A 21 1.64 12.57 1.28
C ILE A 21 3.01 11.91 1.41
N ARG A 22 3.60 12.00 2.61
CA ARG A 22 4.86 11.33 2.96
C ARG A 22 4.62 10.20 3.97
N VAL A 23 5.37 9.13 3.81
CA VAL A 23 5.47 8.04 4.78
C VAL A 23 6.72 8.26 5.61
N VAL A 24 6.57 8.27 6.93
CA VAL A 24 7.64 8.49 7.89
C VAL A 24 7.81 7.24 8.74
N LEU A 25 8.98 6.60 8.64
CA LEU A 25 9.34 5.44 9.45
C LEU A 25 10.28 5.88 10.58
N VAL A 26 9.87 5.63 11.83
CA VAL A 26 10.59 6.09 13.02
C VAL A 26 11.26 4.91 13.71
N ASP A 27 12.56 5.04 14.00
CA ASP A 27 13.38 4.05 14.71
C ASP A 27 13.30 2.64 14.11
N THR A 28 13.20 2.53 12.78
CA THR A 28 13.09 1.23 12.10
C THR A 28 14.35 0.40 12.34
N SER A 29 14.19 -0.77 12.95
CA SER A 29 15.30 -1.65 13.35
C SER A 29 15.77 -2.56 12.22
N HIS A 30 14.85 -3.04 11.38
CA HIS A 30 15.13 -3.98 10.30
C HIS A 30 15.18 -3.30 8.93
N PRO A 31 16.34 -3.24 8.25
CA PRO A 31 16.46 -2.59 6.95
C PRO A 31 15.57 -3.25 5.88
N GLY A 32 15.26 -4.54 6.01
CA GLY A 32 14.32 -5.22 5.13
C GLY A 32 12.90 -4.62 5.16
N ASN A 33 12.46 -4.08 6.31
CA ASN A 33 11.18 -3.40 6.42
C ASN A 33 11.18 -2.06 5.67
N ILE A 34 12.31 -1.35 5.68
CA ILE A 34 12.47 -0.10 4.90
C ILE A 34 12.31 -0.39 3.42
N GLY A 35 13.02 -1.41 2.90
CA GLY A 35 12.91 -1.80 1.50
C GLY A 35 11.52 -2.27 1.11
N ALA A 36 10.89 -3.11 1.93
CA ALA A 36 9.54 -3.60 1.68
C ALA A 36 8.50 -2.47 1.74
N ALA A 37 8.67 -1.49 2.65
CA ALA A 37 7.82 -0.30 2.70
C ALA A 37 7.97 0.56 1.45
N ALA A 38 9.20 0.80 0.97
CA ALA A 38 9.43 1.51 -0.28
C ALA A 38 8.73 0.82 -1.47
N ARG A 39 8.79 -0.51 -1.55
CA ARG A 39 8.07 -1.27 -2.57
C ARG A 39 6.55 -1.11 -2.44
N ALA A 40 6.01 -1.20 -1.22
CA ALA A 40 4.59 -1.00 -0.94
C ALA A 40 4.12 0.39 -1.39
N MET A 41 4.89 1.42 -1.06
CA MET A 41 4.62 2.81 -1.46
C MET A 41 4.60 2.97 -2.99
N LYS A 42 5.65 2.49 -3.67
CA LYS A 42 5.77 2.64 -5.13
C LYS A 42 4.63 1.97 -5.89
N THR A 43 4.17 0.80 -5.44
CA THR A 43 3.02 0.12 -6.08
C THR A 43 1.71 0.90 -5.93
N MET A 44 1.66 1.86 -5.01
CA MET A 44 0.49 2.71 -4.71
C MET A 44 0.76 4.20 -5.01
N CYS A 45 1.67 4.50 -5.93
CA CYS A 45 2.01 5.86 -6.39
C CYS A 45 2.53 6.81 -5.29
N LEU A 46 2.91 6.33 -4.12
CA LEU A 46 3.53 7.12 -3.06
C LEU A 46 5.05 7.14 -3.24
N GLU A 47 5.65 8.35 -3.23
CA GLU A 47 7.07 8.52 -3.55
C GLU A 47 7.90 9.13 -2.42
N ARG A 48 7.27 9.74 -1.42
CA ARG A 48 7.98 10.50 -0.37
C ARG A 48 8.21 9.66 0.88
N LEU A 49 9.36 9.01 0.96
CA LEU A 49 9.81 8.24 2.13
C LEU A 49 10.71 9.09 3.00
N TRP A 50 10.44 9.09 4.31
CA TRP A 50 11.29 9.69 5.35
C TRP A 50 11.65 8.65 6.40
N LEU A 51 12.91 8.68 6.83
CA LEU A 51 13.47 7.77 7.82
C LEU A 51 14.02 8.59 8.99
N VAL A 52 13.42 8.42 10.15
CA VAL A 52 13.88 9.07 11.38
C VAL A 52 14.68 8.06 12.18
N ARG A 53 15.95 8.32 12.40
CA ARG A 53 16.89 7.46 13.16
C ARG A 53 16.82 5.98 12.75
N PRO A 54 16.91 5.62 11.47
CA PRO A 54 16.92 4.22 11.07
C PRO A 54 18.16 3.53 11.64
N ALA A 55 18.03 2.32 12.20
CA ALA A 55 19.15 1.61 12.81
C ALA A 55 20.29 1.28 11.80
N ARG A 56 19.91 0.95 10.57
CA ARG A 56 20.84 0.63 9.46
C ARG A 56 20.29 1.09 8.12
N PHE A 57 20.74 2.25 7.68
CA PHE A 57 20.44 2.79 6.36
C PHE A 57 21.56 3.74 5.92
N PRO A 58 22.04 3.68 4.65
CA PRO A 58 21.62 2.73 3.60
C PRO A 58 22.04 1.28 3.89
N SER A 59 21.37 0.30 3.23
CA SER A 59 21.63 -1.12 3.45
C SER A 59 21.34 -1.95 2.19
N ALA A 60 22.21 -2.90 1.88
CA ALA A 60 22.02 -3.86 0.79
C ALA A 60 20.75 -4.70 0.96
N GLU A 61 20.36 -5.01 2.20
CA GLU A 61 19.13 -5.71 2.53
C GLU A 61 17.90 -4.87 2.16
N ALA A 62 17.90 -3.56 2.50
CA ALA A 62 16.84 -2.65 2.11
C ALA A 62 16.69 -2.59 0.58
N SER A 63 17.80 -2.45 -0.15
CA SER A 63 17.82 -2.44 -1.62
C SER A 63 17.28 -3.74 -2.22
N ALA A 64 17.68 -4.90 -1.69
CA ALA A 64 17.19 -6.20 -2.14
C ALA A 64 15.68 -6.37 -1.94
N ARG A 65 15.14 -5.92 -0.78
CA ARG A 65 13.71 -5.99 -0.47
C ARG A 65 12.87 -4.96 -1.23
N ALA A 66 13.46 -3.83 -1.59
CA ALA A 66 12.79 -2.81 -2.39
C ALA A 66 12.53 -3.28 -3.83
N SER A 67 13.31 -4.25 -4.35
CA SER A 67 13.19 -4.72 -5.73
C SER A 67 13.23 -3.53 -6.72
N GLY A 68 12.20 -3.31 -7.53
CA GLY A 68 12.11 -2.17 -8.47
C GLY A 68 11.85 -0.79 -7.85
N ALA A 69 11.85 -0.64 -6.50
CA ALA A 69 11.61 0.61 -5.79
C ALA A 69 12.89 1.20 -5.15
N ALA A 70 14.06 0.89 -5.70
CA ALA A 70 15.34 1.40 -5.19
C ALA A 70 15.47 2.93 -5.33
N ASP A 71 14.79 3.53 -6.28
CA ASP A 71 14.70 4.97 -6.48
C ASP A 71 14.08 5.69 -5.26
N LEU A 72 13.06 5.11 -4.62
CA LEU A 72 12.48 5.65 -3.39
C LEU A 72 13.49 5.62 -2.23
N LEU A 73 14.33 4.60 -2.17
CA LEU A 73 15.38 4.53 -1.16
C LEU A 73 16.46 5.59 -1.40
N HIS A 74 16.85 5.83 -2.64
CA HIS A 74 17.82 6.87 -2.99
C HIS A 74 17.28 8.28 -2.72
N GLY A 75 15.97 8.49 -2.92
CA GLY A 75 15.29 9.76 -2.66
C GLY A 75 14.80 9.93 -1.23
N ALA A 76 15.00 8.94 -0.35
CA ALA A 76 14.50 8.99 1.02
C ALA A 76 15.17 10.11 1.83
N GLY A 77 14.36 10.91 2.52
CA GLY A 77 14.84 11.83 3.53
C GLY A 77 15.33 11.05 4.76
N VAL A 78 16.54 11.31 5.24
CA VAL A 78 17.06 10.71 6.48
C VAL A 78 17.35 11.84 7.45
N CYS A 79 16.85 11.73 8.67
CA CYS A 79 17.00 12.76 9.70
C CYS A 79 17.08 12.17 11.10
N ASP A 80 17.56 12.99 12.04
CA ASP A 80 17.76 12.59 13.42
C ASP A 80 16.54 12.91 14.31
N THR A 81 15.67 13.81 13.88
CA THR A 81 14.50 14.22 14.66
C THR A 81 13.20 14.06 13.89
N LEU A 82 12.12 13.80 14.62
CA LEU A 82 10.78 13.68 14.02
C LEU A 82 10.30 15.02 13.46
N GLU A 83 10.65 16.13 14.13
CA GLU A 83 10.29 17.48 13.71
C GLU A 83 10.84 17.82 12.31
N GLU A 84 12.06 17.35 11.99
CA GLU A 84 12.62 17.52 10.65
C GLU A 84 11.79 16.78 9.60
N ALA A 85 11.41 15.53 9.90
CA ALA A 85 10.58 14.73 8.99
C ALA A 85 9.17 15.30 8.80
N LEU A 86 8.65 16.04 9.80
CA LEU A 86 7.31 16.61 9.80
C LEU A 86 7.24 18.06 9.33
N ARG A 87 8.38 18.68 9.03
CA ARG A 87 8.41 20.09 8.63
C ARG A 87 7.51 20.32 7.40
N GLY A 88 6.60 21.29 7.52
CA GLY A 88 5.64 21.66 6.48
C GLY A 88 4.37 20.80 6.43
N CYS A 89 4.26 19.73 7.24
CA CYS A 89 3.04 18.93 7.28
C CYS A 89 1.94 19.63 8.06
N GLY A 90 0.81 19.87 7.41
CA GLY A 90 -0.42 20.41 8.02
C GLY A 90 -1.27 19.34 8.69
N PHE A 91 -1.15 18.08 8.25
CA PHE A 91 -1.87 16.95 8.82
C PHE A 91 -0.94 15.77 9.06
N VAL A 92 -0.94 15.23 10.29
CA VAL A 92 -0.06 14.14 10.71
C VAL A 92 -0.90 13.04 11.34
N VAL A 93 -0.76 11.80 10.86
CA VAL A 93 -1.48 10.63 11.38
C VAL A 93 -0.50 9.57 11.84
N GLY A 94 -0.65 9.08 13.06
CA GLY A 94 0.16 8.00 13.61
C GLY A 94 -0.53 6.64 13.46
N ALA A 95 0.16 5.65 12.90
CA ALA A 95 -0.32 4.27 12.89
C ALA A 95 -0.08 3.60 14.25
N SER A 96 -1.14 3.08 14.87
CA SER A 96 -1.07 2.43 16.17
C SER A 96 -1.92 1.15 16.21
N ALA A 97 -1.31 0.05 16.65
CA ALA A 97 -2.03 -1.20 16.90
C ALA A 97 -2.67 -1.23 18.32
N ARG A 98 -2.27 -0.33 19.21
CA ARG A 98 -2.72 -0.32 20.61
C ARG A 98 -3.77 0.76 20.83
N GLN A 99 -4.85 0.42 21.53
CA GLN A 99 -5.72 1.43 22.10
C GLN A 99 -4.93 2.19 23.18
N ARG A 100 -4.84 3.49 23.02
CA ARG A 100 -4.18 4.38 23.98
C ARG A 100 -5.24 5.08 24.82
N SER A 101 -4.90 5.36 26.07
CA SER A 101 -5.79 6.07 27.00
C SER A 101 -5.91 7.58 26.70
N LEU A 102 -5.17 8.10 25.75
CA LEU A 102 -5.19 9.50 25.36
C LEU A 102 -6.23 9.76 24.26
N PRO A 103 -6.97 10.88 24.31
CA PRO A 103 -8.14 11.14 23.47
C PRO A 103 -7.77 11.68 22.08
N TRP A 104 -6.88 11.01 21.34
CA TRP A 104 -6.71 11.33 19.92
C TRP A 104 -7.90 10.82 19.10
N PRO A 105 -8.32 11.57 18.09
CA PRO A 105 -9.26 11.04 17.10
C PRO A 105 -8.73 9.76 16.50
N LEU A 106 -9.50 8.66 16.62
CA LEU A 106 -9.13 7.36 16.05
C LEU A 106 -9.87 7.16 14.73
N LEU A 107 -9.13 6.85 13.69
CA LEU A 107 -9.64 6.65 12.34
C LEU A 107 -9.49 5.19 11.91
N ALA A 108 -10.49 4.67 11.18
CA ALA A 108 -10.33 3.46 10.40
C ALA A 108 -9.47 3.76 9.15
N PRO A 109 -8.82 2.76 8.52
CA PRO A 109 -7.92 2.97 7.37
C PRO A 109 -8.56 3.76 6.23
N ARG A 110 -9.80 3.43 5.84
CA ARG A 110 -10.53 4.12 4.79
C ARG A 110 -10.76 5.60 5.11
N ALA A 111 -11.29 5.90 6.29
CA ALA A 111 -11.54 7.27 6.74
C ALA A 111 -10.24 8.08 6.89
N CYS A 112 -9.15 7.43 7.32
CA CYS A 112 -7.83 8.02 7.37
C CYS A 112 -7.34 8.41 5.97
N ALA A 113 -7.49 7.52 5.00
CA ALA A 113 -7.07 7.74 3.62
C ALA A 113 -7.87 8.88 2.95
N GLU A 114 -9.19 8.85 3.08
CA GLU A 114 -10.07 9.90 2.56
C GLU A 114 -9.68 11.28 3.12
N ARG A 115 -9.43 11.35 4.42
CA ARG A 115 -8.99 12.58 5.06
C ARG A 115 -7.58 12.99 4.63
N ALA A 116 -6.64 12.05 4.54
CA ALA A 116 -5.28 12.34 4.10
C ALA A 116 -5.23 12.90 2.67
N VAL A 117 -6.03 12.35 1.76
CA VAL A 117 -6.14 12.85 0.37
C VAL A 117 -6.81 14.22 0.32
N ALA A 118 -7.85 14.45 1.13
CA ALA A 118 -8.50 15.77 1.22
C ALA A 118 -7.54 16.85 1.76
N GLU A 119 -6.81 16.56 2.83
CA GLU A 119 -5.81 17.47 3.42
C GLU A 119 -4.61 17.70 2.47
N ALA A 120 -4.24 16.68 1.67
CA ALA A 120 -3.18 16.78 0.69
C ALA A 120 -3.46 17.79 -0.44
N ALA A 121 -4.72 18.11 -0.69
CA ALA A 121 -5.08 19.18 -1.65
C ALA A 121 -4.68 20.60 -1.15
N GLY A 122 -4.54 20.77 0.16
CA GLY A 122 -4.19 22.05 0.79
C GLY A 122 -2.76 22.13 1.35
N GLY A 123 -2.05 21.02 1.46
CA GLY A 123 -0.72 21.00 2.06
C GLY A 123 -0.11 19.62 2.20
N GLU A 124 1.02 19.52 2.87
CA GLU A 124 1.70 18.27 3.07
C GLU A 124 1.09 17.45 4.23
N VAL A 125 1.04 16.15 4.05
CA VAL A 125 0.50 15.16 5.00
C VAL A 125 1.58 14.15 5.37
N ALA A 126 1.64 13.72 6.62
CA ALA A 126 2.54 12.67 7.08
C ALA A 126 1.78 11.50 7.69
N LEU A 127 2.16 10.29 7.27
CA LEU A 127 1.77 9.03 7.90
C LEU A 127 2.96 8.47 8.68
N LEU A 128 2.84 8.41 10.00
CA LEU A 128 3.89 7.95 10.90
C LEU A 128 3.72 6.48 11.24
N PHE A 129 4.83 5.76 11.15
CA PHE A 129 4.94 4.38 11.58
C PHE A 129 6.13 4.27 12.54
N GLY A 130 5.89 3.74 13.72
CA GLY A 130 6.90 3.60 14.75
C GLY A 130 7.71 2.31 14.63
N ASN A 131 8.61 2.13 15.60
CA ASN A 131 9.45 0.95 15.73
C ASN A 131 8.64 -0.36 15.76
N GLU A 132 9.18 -1.43 15.20
CA GLU A 132 8.50 -2.72 15.02
C GLU A 132 8.08 -3.38 16.35
N GLN A 133 8.80 -3.11 17.44
CA GLN A 133 8.53 -3.71 18.75
C GLN A 133 7.66 -2.82 19.63
N SER A 134 7.96 -1.53 19.69
CA SER A 134 7.32 -0.58 20.61
C SER A 134 6.21 0.25 19.97
N GLY A 135 6.18 0.36 18.65
CA GLY A 135 5.33 1.31 17.93
C GLY A 135 5.80 2.75 18.16
N LEU A 136 4.92 3.71 17.98
CA LEU A 136 5.17 5.12 18.30
C LEU A 136 5.16 5.36 19.80
N SER A 137 6.12 6.11 20.31
CA SER A 137 6.17 6.58 21.69
C SER A 137 5.13 7.68 21.96
N ASN A 138 4.88 7.98 23.22
CA ASN A 138 3.96 9.08 23.58
C ASN A 138 4.48 10.45 23.11
N GLU A 139 5.79 10.65 23.10
CA GLU A 139 6.39 11.88 22.59
C GLU A 139 6.15 12.04 21.08
N GLU A 140 6.32 10.97 20.32
CA GLU A 140 6.07 10.97 18.87
C GLU A 140 4.56 11.17 18.58
N LEU A 141 3.68 10.60 19.39
CA LEU A 141 2.24 10.76 19.25
C LEU A 141 1.75 12.19 19.50
N LYS A 142 2.47 12.99 20.29
CA LYS A 142 2.13 14.41 20.50
C LYS A 142 2.12 15.23 19.21
N HIS A 143 2.85 14.80 18.19
CA HIS A 143 2.89 15.45 16.89
C HIS A 143 1.73 15.04 15.97
N CYS A 144 0.92 14.04 16.39
CA CYS A 144 -0.18 13.54 15.57
C CYS A 144 -1.48 14.32 15.82
N HIS A 145 -2.21 14.60 14.75
CA HIS A 145 -3.56 15.16 14.77
C HIS A 145 -4.61 14.07 14.93
N ALA A 146 -4.30 12.84 14.48
CA ALA A 146 -5.16 11.67 14.59
C ALA A 146 -4.32 10.40 14.67
N LEU A 147 -4.94 9.31 15.12
CA LEU A 147 -4.37 7.96 15.02
C LEU A 147 -5.16 7.14 14.00
N VAL A 148 -4.49 6.24 13.31
CA VAL A 148 -5.14 5.22 12.49
C VAL A 148 -4.89 3.85 13.09
N GLN A 149 -5.96 3.06 13.22
CA GLN A 149 -5.88 1.68 13.67
C GLN A 149 -6.37 0.76 12.56
N ILE A 150 -5.50 -0.12 12.11
CA ILE A 150 -5.85 -1.17 11.16
C ILE A 150 -6.52 -2.31 11.95
N PRO A 151 -7.74 -2.72 11.61
CA PRO A 151 -8.38 -3.87 12.24
C PRO A 151 -7.57 -5.14 12.00
N THR A 152 -7.28 -5.87 13.06
CA THR A 152 -6.51 -7.11 13.05
C THR A 152 -7.15 -8.15 13.94
N ASN A 153 -6.65 -9.39 13.91
CA ASN A 153 -7.08 -10.43 14.82
C ASN A 153 -6.84 -9.98 16.28
N PRO A 154 -7.88 -9.95 17.14
CA PRO A 154 -7.73 -9.52 18.53
C PRO A 154 -6.71 -10.34 19.33
N ALA A 155 -6.50 -11.61 18.98
CA ALA A 155 -5.51 -12.48 19.61
C ALA A 155 -4.09 -12.32 19.05
N TYR A 156 -3.94 -11.68 17.84
CA TYR A 156 -2.67 -11.49 17.17
C TYR A 156 -2.70 -10.20 16.34
N GLY A 157 -2.63 -9.07 17.03
CA GLY A 157 -2.95 -7.75 16.47
C GLY A 157 -1.78 -6.97 15.87
N SER A 158 -0.54 -7.45 15.99
CA SER A 158 0.63 -6.73 15.47
C SER A 158 0.87 -7.07 14.00
N LEU A 159 0.76 -6.07 13.12
CA LEU A 159 1.19 -6.18 11.72
C LEU A 159 2.69 -5.92 11.61
N ASN A 160 3.34 -6.59 10.65
CA ASN A 160 4.65 -6.16 10.20
C ASN A 160 4.59 -4.71 9.68
N LEU A 161 5.65 -3.93 9.90
CA LEU A 161 5.72 -2.52 9.53
C LEU A 161 5.37 -2.27 8.05
N ALA A 162 6.00 -3.02 7.14
CA ALA A 162 5.75 -2.86 5.71
C ALA A 162 4.34 -3.28 5.29
N MET A 163 3.74 -4.27 5.98
CA MET A 163 2.34 -4.65 5.76
C MET A 163 1.39 -3.53 6.19
N ALA A 164 1.65 -2.87 7.32
CA ALA A 164 0.87 -1.71 7.75
C ALA A 164 0.99 -0.56 6.74
N VAL A 165 2.20 -0.29 6.24
CA VAL A 165 2.42 0.68 5.16
C VAL A 165 1.63 0.30 3.91
N GLN A 166 1.64 -0.98 3.50
CA GLN A 166 0.90 -1.45 2.32
C GLN A 166 -0.60 -1.21 2.46
N VAL A 167 -1.20 -1.55 3.61
CA VAL A 167 -2.64 -1.37 3.82
C VAL A 167 -3.03 0.10 3.71
N LEU A 168 -2.30 1.00 4.38
CA LEU A 168 -2.62 2.43 4.34
C LEU A 168 -2.33 3.05 2.97
N SER A 169 -1.25 2.64 2.30
CA SER A 169 -0.95 3.08 0.94
C SER A 169 -2.03 2.66 -0.05
N TYR A 170 -2.56 1.43 0.07
CA TYR A 170 -3.68 0.94 -0.74
C TYR A 170 -4.95 1.78 -0.53
N GLU A 171 -5.32 2.05 0.72
CA GLU A 171 -6.49 2.86 1.01
C GLU A 171 -6.34 4.29 0.46
N ILE A 172 -5.13 4.88 0.54
CA ILE A 172 -4.83 6.19 -0.05
C ILE A 172 -4.97 6.16 -1.57
N MET A 173 -4.43 5.13 -2.23
CA MET A 173 -4.56 4.95 -3.67
C MET A 173 -6.03 4.90 -4.09
N VAL A 174 -6.86 4.13 -3.38
CA VAL A 174 -8.30 4.03 -3.63
C VAL A 174 -9.00 5.36 -3.37
N ALA A 175 -8.70 6.04 -2.25
CA ALA A 175 -9.27 7.36 -1.93
C ALA A 175 -8.88 8.44 -2.95
N ALA A 176 -7.68 8.34 -3.55
CA ALA A 176 -7.23 9.24 -4.61
C ALA A 176 -7.93 8.99 -5.96
N GLY A 177 -8.74 7.93 -6.09
CA GLY A 177 -9.46 7.57 -7.29
C GLY A 177 -8.87 6.41 -8.07
N GLY A 178 -7.96 5.62 -7.47
CA GLY A 178 -7.48 4.36 -8.02
C GLY A 178 -8.61 3.32 -8.02
N GLU A 179 -9.02 2.88 -9.19
CA GLU A 179 -10.10 1.91 -9.36
C GLU A 179 -9.62 0.70 -10.16
N THR A 180 -10.14 -0.47 -9.82
CA THR A 180 -10.00 -1.66 -10.65
C THR A 180 -11.23 -1.77 -11.53
N ARG A 181 -11.03 -1.76 -12.85
CA ARG A 181 -12.13 -2.00 -13.79
C ARG A 181 -12.52 -3.48 -13.71
N LEU A 182 -13.65 -3.73 -13.07
CA LEU A 182 -14.23 -5.07 -13.06
C LEU A 182 -15.04 -5.26 -14.33
N PRO A 183 -14.94 -6.43 -14.98
CA PRO A 183 -15.88 -6.78 -16.06
C PRO A 183 -17.30 -6.81 -15.50
N ALA A 184 -18.30 -6.54 -16.36
CA ALA A 184 -19.68 -6.65 -15.96
C ALA A 184 -19.97 -8.04 -15.38
N GLU A 185 -20.75 -8.07 -14.30
CA GLU A 185 -21.18 -9.33 -13.70
C GLU A 185 -21.87 -10.21 -14.76
N ARG A 186 -21.51 -11.48 -14.79
CA ARG A 186 -22.17 -12.47 -15.64
C ARG A 186 -23.40 -12.96 -14.91
N GLU A 187 -24.54 -12.98 -15.60
CA GLU A 187 -25.80 -13.52 -15.08
C GLU A 187 -25.77 -15.04 -14.91
N ALA A 188 -24.82 -15.74 -15.51
CA ALA A 188 -24.71 -17.19 -15.45
C ALA A 188 -23.93 -17.66 -14.22
N PRO A 189 -24.36 -18.74 -13.55
CA PRO A 189 -23.61 -19.32 -12.44
C PRO A 189 -22.21 -19.77 -12.91
N LEU A 190 -21.23 -19.66 -12.01
CA LEU A 190 -19.86 -20.11 -12.29
C LEU A 190 -19.82 -21.64 -12.40
N ALA A 191 -19.03 -22.14 -13.34
CA ALA A 191 -18.71 -23.56 -13.42
C ALA A 191 -17.85 -23.99 -12.22
N THR A 192 -18.04 -25.23 -11.75
CA THR A 192 -17.14 -25.80 -10.74
C THR A 192 -15.78 -26.11 -11.35
N ALA A 193 -14.76 -26.34 -10.50
CA ALA A 193 -13.41 -26.69 -10.95
C ALA A 193 -13.41 -27.94 -11.82
N GLU A 194 -14.18 -28.98 -11.44
CA GLU A 194 -14.30 -30.23 -12.20
C GLU A 194 -14.88 -30.00 -13.59
N VAL A 195 -15.93 -29.17 -13.71
CA VAL A 195 -16.53 -28.84 -15.01
C VAL A 195 -15.55 -28.05 -15.87
N MET A 196 -14.72 -27.18 -15.27
CA MET A 196 -13.67 -26.45 -15.98
C MET A 196 -12.58 -27.40 -16.48
N ASP A 197 -12.14 -28.35 -15.67
CA ASP A 197 -11.14 -29.36 -16.05
C ASP A 197 -11.67 -30.25 -17.19
N ASP A 198 -12.91 -30.70 -17.11
CA ASP A 198 -13.59 -31.46 -18.16
C ASP A 198 -13.67 -30.67 -19.47
N PHE A 199 -14.01 -29.37 -19.37
CA PHE A 199 -14.05 -28.47 -20.52
C PHE A 199 -12.68 -28.33 -21.19
N PHE A 200 -11.61 -28.05 -20.42
CA PHE A 200 -10.28 -27.92 -20.99
C PHE A 200 -9.78 -29.23 -21.60
N GLY A 201 -10.03 -30.38 -20.94
CA GLY A 201 -9.70 -31.68 -21.50
C GLY A 201 -10.47 -32.00 -22.78
N HIS A 202 -11.73 -31.56 -22.89
CA HIS A 202 -12.51 -31.72 -24.12
C HIS A 202 -11.98 -30.78 -25.22
N LEU A 203 -11.69 -29.52 -24.88
CA LEU A 203 -11.15 -28.53 -25.81
C LEU A 203 -9.81 -28.98 -26.40
N GLU A 204 -8.89 -29.46 -25.54
CA GLU A 204 -7.61 -29.99 -26.01
C GLU A 204 -7.77 -31.11 -26.99
N ARG A 205 -8.62 -32.12 -26.69
CA ARG A 205 -8.91 -33.23 -27.61
C ARG A 205 -9.49 -32.73 -28.94
N ALA A 206 -10.38 -31.78 -28.92
CA ALA A 206 -10.98 -31.22 -30.13
C ALA A 206 -9.94 -30.47 -30.98
N LEU A 207 -9.06 -29.69 -30.36
CA LEU A 207 -8.01 -28.95 -31.05
C LEU A 207 -6.96 -29.87 -31.65
N VAL A 208 -6.62 -30.98 -30.96
CA VAL A 208 -5.69 -31.99 -31.51
C VAL A 208 -6.34 -32.74 -32.70
N GLN A 209 -7.59 -33.16 -32.58
CA GLN A 209 -8.32 -33.83 -33.65
C GLN A 209 -8.54 -32.93 -34.86
N GLY A 210 -8.71 -31.62 -34.63
CA GLY A 210 -8.84 -30.63 -35.69
C GLY A 210 -7.54 -30.16 -36.30
N GLU A 211 -6.38 -30.75 -35.89
CA GLU A 211 -5.02 -30.35 -36.32
C GLU A 211 -4.63 -28.89 -36.02
N PHE A 212 -5.37 -28.21 -35.08
CA PHE A 212 -5.02 -26.88 -34.62
C PHE A 212 -3.97 -26.87 -33.52
N LEU A 213 -3.84 -27.97 -32.76
CA LEU A 213 -2.87 -28.13 -31.69
C LEU A 213 -1.99 -29.39 -32.00
N ASP A 214 -0.68 -29.15 -32.07
CA ASP A 214 0.31 -30.25 -32.12
C ASP A 214 0.75 -30.57 -30.68
N PRO A 215 0.43 -31.75 -30.12
CA PRO A 215 0.85 -32.15 -28.78
C PRO A 215 2.36 -32.15 -28.54
N ALA A 216 3.16 -32.33 -29.61
CA ALA A 216 4.62 -32.31 -29.56
C ALA A 216 5.18 -30.86 -29.47
N ASN A 217 4.39 -29.86 -29.89
CA ASN A 217 4.78 -28.45 -29.86
C ASN A 217 3.56 -27.55 -29.57
N PRO A 218 3.04 -27.58 -28.33
CA PRO A 218 1.76 -26.92 -27.99
C PRO A 218 1.80 -25.39 -28.06
N ARG A 219 2.99 -24.78 -28.26
CA ARG A 219 3.17 -23.31 -28.18
C ARG A 219 2.50 -22.73 -26.94
N HIS A 220 2.04 -21.47 -26.95
CA HIS A 220 1.37 -20.82 -25.81
C HIS A 220 -0.17 -20.86 -25.90
N LEU A 221 -0.74 -21.90 -26.48
CA LEU A 221 -2.20 -22.00 -26.69
C LEU A 221 -2.97 -22.64 -25.53
N MET A 222 -2.24 -23.21 -24.54
CA MET A 222 -2.82 -23.75 -23.30
C MET A 222 -2.10 -23.19 -22.09
#